data_9355ed0bc25df87c9a2ac1da97bcdf5a
#
_entry.id   9355ed0bc25df87c9a2ac1da97bcdf5a
#
_cell.length_a   1.000
_cell.length_b   1.000
_cell.length_c   1.000
_cell.angle_alpha   90.00
_cell.angle_beta   90.00
_cell.angle_gamma   90.00
#
_symmetry.space_group_name_H-M   'P 1'
#
loop_
_entity.id
_entity.type
_entity.pdbx_description
1 polymer ?
#
loop_
_entity_poly.entity_id
_entity_poly.type
_entity_poly.pdbx_seq_one_letter_code
_entity_poly.pdbx_strand_id
1 'polypeptide(L)'
;PTSEMSFDDCPVPEQNIIVAPWMLGGSGEGGGGDKAAQAYFDFMQRLNGIRAGMGLISVGIAQAAVDASIKYAKERIQFGKPLGSFQMVQEMIADMLTDTWSARLLTYRAIWLGGQGVKNRMETSLAKGFATEAALRVTSKAIQIHGAMGLSEEYPVERYFRDARMLTMPDGTTQIMKLIVGREVLGMRAYT
;
A
#
# COMPACT_ATOMS: atom_id res chain seq x y z
N PRO A 1 -9.00 7.39 -10.91
CA PRO A 1 -10.38 7.05 -11.24
C PRO A 1 -10.47 5.56 -11.58
N THR A 2 -11.52 4.91 -11.13
CA THR A 2 -11.84 3.52 -11.45
C THR A 2 -13.00 3.57 -12.44
N SER A 3 -12.87 2.86 -13.56
CA SER A 3 -13.87 2.85 -14.62
C SER A 3 -14.37 1.43 -14.84
N GLU A 4 -15.62 1.30 -15.23
CA GLU A 4 -16.15 0.09 -15.81
C GLU A 4 -15.68 -0.03 -17.26
N MET A 5 -15.25 -1.21 -17.65
CA MET A 5 -14.87 -1.52 -19.03
C MET A 5 -15.73 -2.67 -19.53
N SER A 6 -16.28 -2.54 -20.73
CA SER A 6 -17.03 -3.59 -21.42
C SER A 6 -16.21 -4.07 -22.61
N PHE A 7 -16.16 -5.39 -22.79
CA PHE A 7 -15.53 -6.03 -23.94
C PHE A 7 -16.63 -6.82 -24.66
N ASP A 8 -16.85 -6.50 -25.92
CA ASP A 8 -17.83 -7.16 -26.77
C ASP A 8 -17.11 -7.77 -27.97
N ASP A 9 -17.27 -9.09 -28.19
CA ASP A 9 -16.61 -9.87 -29.24
C ASP A 9 -15.11 -9.55 -29.45
N CYS A 10 -14.36 -9.34 -28.35
CA CYS A 10 -12.95 -9.02 -28.39
C CYS A 10 -12.11 -10.31 -28.46
N PRO A 11 -11.55 -10.70 -29.62
CA PRO A 11 -10.74 -11.89 -29.73
C PRO A 11 -9.39 -11.71 -29.01
N VAL A 12 -9.03 -12.66 -28.14
CA VAL A 12 -7.75 -12.71 -27.46
C VAL A 12 -6.94 -13.88 -28.00
N PRO A 13 -5.77 -13.67 -28.61
CA PRO A 13 -4.89 -14.75 -29.05
C PRO A 13 -4.49 -15.66 -27.88
N GLU A 14 -4.40 -16.97 -28.13
CA GLU A 14 -4.10 -17.96 -27.09
C GLU A 14 -2.80 -17.65 -26.33
N GLN A 15 -1.79 -17.14 -27.01
CA GLN A 15 -0.51 -16.75 -26.42
C GLN A 15 -0.62 -15.59 -25.41
N ASN A 16 -1.72 -14.85 -25.42
CA ASN A 16 -1.96 -13.71 -24.50
C ASN A 16 -2.79 -14.14 -23.27
N ILE A 17 -3.17 -15.41 -23.16
CA ILE A 17 -3.89 -15.93 -22.00
C ILE A 17 -2.89 -16.10 -20.86
N ILE A 18 -3.00 -15.26 -19.84
CA ILE A 18 -2.15 -15.32 -18.62
C ILE A 18 -2.66 -16.37 -17.65
N VAL A 19 -4.00 -16.43 -17.47
CA VAL A 19 -4.68 -17.40 -16.59
C VAL A 19 -5.97 -17.83 -17.27
N ALA A 20 -6.07 -19.09 -17.69
CA ALA A 20 -7.30 -19.63 -18.28
C ALA A 20 -8.32 -20.01 -17.17
N PRO A 21 -9.66 -19.96 -17.44
CA PRO A 21 -10.71 -20.30 -16.46
C PRO A 21 -10.54 -21.68 -15.82
N TRP A 22 -10.08 -22.68 -16.59
CA TRP A 22 -9.77 -24.02 -16.11
C TRP A 22 -8.54 -24.07 -15.18
N MET A 23 -7.67 -23.05 -15.19
CA MET A 23 -6.55 -22.86 -14.25
C MET A 23 -7.02 -22.41 -12.87
N LEU A 24 -8.24 -21.87 -12.75
CA LEU A 24 -8.84 -21.42 -11.50
C LEU A 24 -9.77 -22.46 -10.85
N GLY A 25 -9.75 -23.72 -11.32
CA GLY A 25 -10.55 -24.80 -10.75
C GLY A 25 -12.00 -24.85 -11.26
N GLY A 26 -12.29 -24.21 -12.39
CA GLY A 26 -13.55 -24.43 -13.12
C GLY A 26 -13.64 -25.88 -13.60
N SER A 27 -14.81 -26.51 -13.43
CA SER A 27 -15.13 -27.89 -13.81
C SER A 27 -15.10 -28.11 -15.33
N GLY A 28 -13.90 -28.04 -15.90
CA GLY A 28 -13.64 -28.43 -17.30
C GLY A 28 -12.88 -29.77 -17.31
N GLU A 29 -13.47 -30.79 -17.95
CA GLU A 29 -12.84 -32.09 -18.23
C GLU A 29 -11.56 -31.86 -19.08
N GLY A 30 -10.40 -31.85 -18.46
CA GLY A 30 -9.13 -31.79 -19.19
C GLY A 30 -7.94 -31.74 -18.22
N GLY A 31 -7.07 -32.74 -18.28
CA GLY A 31 -5.92 -33.04 -17.43
C GLY A 31 -4.86 -31.94 -17.23
N GLY A 32 -5.22 -30.80 -16.72
CA GLY A 32 -4.36 -29.62 -16.47
C GLY A 32 -4.09 -29.30 -15.00
N GLY A 33 -4.42 -30.18 -14.06
CA GLY A 33 -4.37 -29.90 -12.63
C GLY A 33 -3.05 -29.31 -12.13
N ASP A 34 -1.92 -29.89 -12.53
CA ASP A 34 -0.60 -29.42 -12.05
C ASP A 34 -0.17 -28.09 -12.72
N LYS A 35 -0.41 -27.95 -14.02
CA LYS A 35 -0.09 -26.69 -14.74
C LYS A 35 -0.97 -25.52 -14.30
N ALA A 36 -2.24 -25.79 -14.04
CA ALA A 36 -3.17 -24.79 -13.53
C ALA A 36 -2.79 -24.31 -12.11
N ALA A 37 -2.45 -25.25 -11.24
CA ALA A 37 -1.99 -24.94 -9.89
C ALA A 37 -0.69 -24.12 -9.93
N GLN A 38 0.24 -24.46 -10.82
CA GLN A 38 1.49 -23.71 -10.98
C GLN A 38 1.24 -22.28 -11.50
N ALA A 39 0.42 -22.13 -12.54
CA ALA A 39 0.08 -20.81 -13.09
C ALA A 39 -0.63 -19.91 -12.05
N TYR A 40 -1.54 -20.48 -11.27
CA TYR A 40 -2.17 -19.75 -10.15
C TYR A 40 -1.13 -19.35 -9.08
N PHE A 41 -0.22 -20.25 -8.74
CA PHE A 41 0.86 -19.96 -7.79
C PHE A 41 1.75 -18.84 -8.29
N ASP A 42 2.17 -18.87 -9.56
CA ASP A 42 3.00 -17.83 -10.18
C ASP A 42 2.28 -16.48 -10.23
N PHE A 43 0.98 -16.47 -10.52
CA PHE A 43 0.15 -15.28 -10.46
C PHE A 43 0.10 -14.70 -9.03
N MET A 44 -0.12 -15.55 -8.02
CA MET A 44 -0.13 -15.11 -6.62
C MET A 44 1.24 -14.58 -6.15
N GLN A 45 2.35 -15.12 -6.66
CA GLN A 45 3.68 -14.60 -6.39
C GLN A 45 3.88 -13.20 -7.00
N ARG A 46 3.39 -12.98 -8.23
CA ARG A 46 3.42 -11.65 -8.86
C ARG A 46 2.60 -10.63 -8.06
N LEU A 47 1.41 -11.00 -7.56
CA LEU A 47 0.61 -10.15 -6.68
C LEU A 47 1.35 -9.78 -5.38
N ASN A 48 2.15 -10.68 -4.82
CA ASN A 48 2.97 -10.36 -3.66
C ASN A 48 4.01 -9.27 -3.97
N GLY A 49 4.64 -9.31 -5.15
CA GLY A 49 5.53 -8.25 -5.63
C GLY A 49 4.82 -6.90 -5.75
N ILE A 50 3.61 -6.89 -6.34
CA ILE A 50 2.79 -5.68 -6.47
C ILE A 50 2.43 -5.11 -5.09
N ARG A 51 2.05 -5.95 -4.12
CA ARG A 51 1.75 -5.53 -2.74
C ARG A 51 2.95 -4.86 -2.06
N ALA A 52 4.15 -5.41 -2.24
CA ALA A 52 5.37 -4.77 -1.74
C ALA A 52 5.61 -3.42 -2.42
N GLY A 53 5.35 -3.31 -3.73
CA GLY A 53 5.37 -2.05 -4.49
C GLY A 53 4.39 -1.00 -3.94
N MET A 54 3.16 -1.41 -3.59
CA MET A 54 2.19 -0.51 -2.93
C MET A 54 2.70 0.01 -1.59
N GLY A 55 3.38 -0.83 -0.81
CA GLY A 55 4.07 -0.40 0.40
C GLY A 55 5.14 0.67 0.12
N LEU A 56 5.94 0.49 -0.94
CA LEU A 56 6.98 1.44 -1.33
C LEU A 56 6.41 2.79 -1.78
N ILE A 57 5.34 2.79 -2.59
CA ILE A 57 4.63 4.01 -3.00
C ILE A 57 4.12 4.76 -1.77
N SER A 58 3.53 4.04 -0.81
CA SER A 58 3.02 4.62 0.44
C SER A 58 4.13 5.27 1.27
N VAL A 59 5.29 4.65 1.35
CA VAL A 59 6.49 5.22 2.01
C VAL A 59 6.94 6.51 1.31
N GLY A 60 6.91 6.55 -0.03
CA GLY A 60 7.24 7.75 -0.81
C GLY A 60 6.29 8.92 -0.51
N ILE A 61 4.98 8.66 -0.49
CA ILE A 61 3.97 9.67 -0.14
C ILE A 61 4.14 10.15 1.29
N ALA A 62 4.33 9.22 2.25
CA ALA A 62 4.55 9.58 3.65
C ALA A 62 5.80 10.46 3.82
N GLN A 63 6.91 10.11 3.17
CA GLN A 63 8.14 10.92 3.21
C GLN A 63 7.92 12.31 2.65
N ALA A 64 7.26 12.44 1.49
CA ALA A 64 6.95 13.73 0.89
C ALA A 64 6.07 14.60 1.82
N ALA A 65 5.12 13.99 2.52
CA ALA A 65 4.28 14.70 3.48
C ALA A 65 5.06 15.15 4.72
N VAL A 66 6.00 14.32 5.21
CA VAL A 66 6.93 14.70 6.30
C VAL A 66 7.77 15.90 5.88
N ASP A 67 8.40 15.84 4.71
CA ASP A 67 9.29 16.91 4.23
C ASP A 67 8.55 18.24 4.05
N ALA A 68 7.36 18.21 3.46
CA ALA A 68 6.49 19.37 3.32
C ALA A 68 6.11 19.95 4.69
N SER A 69 5.76 19.09 5.65
CA SER A 69 5.35 19.51 7.00
C SER A 69 6.52 20.13 7.79
N ILE A 70 7.71 19.57 7.68
CA ILE A 70 8.92 20.12 8.32
C ILE A 70 9.24 21.51 7.75
N LYS A 71 9.17 21.65 6.41
CA LYS A 71 9.39 22.94 5.76
C LYS A 71 8.38 23.97 6.24
N TYR A 72 7.08 23.65 6.16
CA TYR A 72 6.01 24.55 6.57
C TYR A 72 6.11 24.94 8.05
N ALA A 73 6.41 23.99 8.94
CA ALA A 73 6.55 24.24 10.39
C ALA A 73 7.72 25.18 10.72
N LYS A 74 8.78 25.20 9.90
CA LYS A 74 9.91 26.12 10.07
C LYS A 74 9.61 27.54 9.56
N GLU A 75 8.82 27.66 8.50
CA GLU A 75 8.56 28.93 7.80
C GLU A 75 7.33 29.66 8.35
N ARG A 76 6.27 28.93 8.72
CA ARG A 76 5.00 29.53 9.17
C ARG A 76 5.12 30.09 10.59
N ILE A 77 4.84 31.40 10.71
CA ILE A 77 4.82 32.09 12.00
C ILE A 77 3.39 32.18 12.51
N GLN A 78 3.16 31.79 13.76
CA GLN A 78 1.93 32.06 14.54
C GLN A 78 2.30 32.36 15.98
N PHE A 79 1.55 33.23 16.64
CA PHE A 79 1.81 33.66 18.00
C PHE A 79 3.25 34.16 18.21
N GLY A 80 3.79 34.85 17.20
CA GLY A 80 5.12 35.47 17.23
C GLY A 80 6.32 34.53 17.07
N LYS A 81 6.12 33.23 16.75
CA LYS A 81 7.20 32.26 16.56
C LYS A 81 6.85 31.19 15.51
N PRO A 82 7.86 30.47 14.94
CA PRO A 82 7.61 29.38 14.01
C PRO A 82 6.74 28.27 14.61
N LEU A 83 5.88 27.65 13.80
CA LEU A 83 5.02 26.54 14.24
C LEU A 83 5.81 25.38 14.83
N GLY A 84 7.00 25.08 14.29
CA GLY A 84 7.89 24.03 14.80
C GLY A 84 8.39 24.25 16.24
N SER A 85 8.16 25.45 16.81
CA SER A 85 8.48 25.73 18.22
C SER A 85 7.39 25.29 19.21
N PHE A 86 6.26 24.76 18.72
CA PHE A 86 5.17 24.28 19.57
C PHE A 86 5.29 22.78 19.80
N GLN A 87 5.13 22.35 21.04
CA GLN A 87 5.28 20.94 21.45
C GLN A 87 4.36 20.00 20.67
N MET A 88 3.09 20.37 20.46
CA MET A 88 2.14 19.56 19.70
C MET A 88 2.54 19.38 18.22
N VAL A 89 3.20 20.37 17.62
CA VAL A 89 3.72 20.25 16.25
C VAL A 89 4.95 19.32 16.23
N GLN A 90 5.83 19.43 17.22
CA GLN A 90 6.98 18.52 17.35
C GLN A 90 6.56 17.07 17.58
N GLU A 91 5.52 16.84 18.40
CA GLU A 91 4.91 15.52 18.61
C GLU A 91 4.40 14.94 17.29
N MET A 92 3.59 15.71 16.52
CA MET A 92 3.10 15.27 15.23
C MET A 92 4.23 14.90 14.27
N ILE A 93 5.28 15.68 14.19
CA ILE A 93 6.45 15.40 13.33
C ILE A 93 7.17 14.11 13.79
N ALA A 94 7.36 13.91 15.10
CA ALA A 94 7.98 12.70 15.64
C ALA A 94 7.16 11.43 15.29
N ASP A 95 5.85 11.49 15.44
CA ASP A 95 4.94 10.40 15.08
C ASP A 95 4.98 10.11 13.56
N MET A 96 4.95 11.15 12.72
CA MET A 96 5.04 11.03 11.28
C MET A 96 6.34 10.34 10.85
N LEU A 97 7.46 10.70 11.46
CA LEU A 97 8.75 10.05 11.21
C LEU A 97 8.75 8.59 11.63
N THR A 98 8.23 8.30 12.83
CA THR A 98 8.13 6.92 13.35
C THR A 98 7.30 6.02 12.42
N ASP A 99 6.12 6.49 12.01
CA ASP A 99 5.26 5.78 11.06
C ASP A 99 5.97 5.55 9.71
N THR A 100 6.62 6.57 9.17
CA THR A 100 7.31 6.50 7.86
C THR A 100 8.50 5.55 7.90
N TRP A 101 9.31 5.60 8.96
CA TRP A 101 10.47 4.71 9.10
C TRP A 101 10.07 3.26 9.35
N SER A 102 9.07 3.03 10.19
CA SER A 102 8.53 1.68 10.42
C SER A 102 7.97 1.08 9.13
N ALA A 103 7.21 1.85 8.37
CA ALA A 103 6.69 1.45 7.06
C ALA A 103 7.81 1.10 6.08
N ARG A 104 8.86 1.93 6.03
CA ARG A 104 10.03 1.72 5.17
C ARG A 104 10.76 0.42 5.50
N LEU A 105 11.04 0.17 6.78
CA LEU A 105 11.76 -1.03 7.21
C LEU A 105 10.97 -2.31 6.91
N LEU A 106 9.67 -2.33 7.18
CA LEU A 106 8.80 -3.46 6.83
C LEU A 106 8.77 -3.70 5.32
N THR A 107 8.65 -2.63 4.53
CA THR A 107 8.60 -2.72 3.07
C THR A 107 9.92 -3.20 2.49
N TYR A 108 11.05 -2.68 2.95
CA TYR A 108 12.37 -3.11 2.49
C TYR A 108 12.66 -4.56 2.86
N ARG A 109 12.27 -5.00 4.07
CA ARG A 109 12.37 -6.41 4.45
C ARG A 109 11.58 -7.31 3.49
N ALA A 110 10.34 -6.93 3.17
CA ALA A 110 9.51 -7.72 2.26
C ALA A 110 10.12 -7.81 0.85
N ILE A 111 10.63 -6.69 0.31
CA ILE A 111 11.28 -6.64 -1.00
C ILE A 111 12.56 -7.45 -1.01
N TRP A 112 13.40 -7.31 0.02
CA TRP A 112 14.66 -8.02 0.14
C TRP A 112 14.45 -9.54 0.16
N LEU A 113 13.50 -10.04 0.95
CA LEU A 113 13.17 -11.47 0.98
C LEU A 113 12.70 -11.98 -0.38
N GLY A 114 11.88 -11.20 -1.09
CA GLY A 114 11.46 -11.54 -2.46
C GLY A 114 12.63 -11.62 -3.43
N GLY A 115 13.59 -10.69 -3.32
CA GLY A 115 14.83 -10.70 -4.12
C GLY A 115 15.74 -11.88 -3.85
N GLN A 116 15.64 -12.50 -2.66
CA GLN A 116 16.34 -13.73 -2.31
C GLN A 116 15.58 -15.02 -2.73
N GLY A 117 14.43 -14.88 -3.39
CA GLY A 117 13.60 -16.04 -3.74
C GLY A 117 12.87 -16.68 -2.55
N VAL A 118 12.88 -16.02 -1.38
CA VAL A 118 12.21 -16.53 -0.17
C VAL A 118 10.71 -16.23 -0.25
N LYS A 119 9.89 -17.22 0.12
CA LYS A 119 8.43 -17.04 0.23
C LYS A 119 8.14 -15.96 1.28
N ASN A 120 7.58 -14.84 0.84
CA ASN A 120 7.42 -13.61 1.64
C ASN A 120 5.98 -13.08 1.69
N ARG A 121 4.99 -13.97 1.55
CA ARG A 121 3.57 -13.58 1.50
C ARG A 121 3.12 -12.87 2.78
N MET A 122 3.58 -13.33 3.93
CA MET A 122 3.27 -12.71 5.22
C MET A 122 3.91 -11.32 5.29
N GLU A 123 5.20 -11.21 4.97
CA GLU A 123 5.94 -9.95 5.03
C GLU A 123 5.40 -8.90 4.05
N THR A 124 5.03 -9.30 2.84
CA THR A 124 4.41 -8.36 1.87
C THR A 124 3.04 -7.89 2.34
N SER A 125 2.27 -8.76 3.01
CA SER A 125 0.96 -8.39 3.56
C SER A 125 1.10 -7.48 4.78
N LEU A 126 2.07 -7.74 5.66
CA LEU A 126 2.41 -6.85 6.78
C LEU A 126 2.87 -5.49 6.27
N ALA A 127 3.80 -5.48 5.31
CA ALA A 127 4.35 -4.26 4.73
C ALA A 127 3.26 -3.40 4.09
N LYS A 128 2.46 -3.99 3.16
CA LYS A 128 1.36 -3.28 2.50
C LYS A 128 0.34 -2.77 3.49
N GLY A 129 -0.13 -3.64 4.39
CA GLY A 129 -1.16 -3.28 5.36
C GLY A 129 -0.71 -2.17 6.30
N PHE A 130 0.52 -2.22 6.81
CA PHE A 130 1.06 -1.18 7.69
C PHE A 130 1.39 0.10 6.93
N ALA A 131 2.12 0.02 5.80
CA ALA A 131 2.62 1.20 5.09
C ALA A 131 1.49 2.08 4.55
N THR A 132 0.41 1.48 4.01
CA THR A 132 -0.73 2.25 3.49
C THR A 132 -1.49 2.97 4.60
N GLU A 133 -1.69 2.34 5.76
CA GLU A 133 -2.34 2.97 6.92
C GLU A 133 -1.42 4.02 7.57
N ALA A 134 -0.12 3.78 7.65
CA ALA A 134 0.86 4.74 8.13
C ALA A 134 0.87 6.00 7.24
N ALA A 135 0.90 5.84 5.91
CA ALA A 135 0.84 6.96 4.98
C ALA A 135 -0.44 7.79 5.17
N LEU A 136 -1.58 7.15 5.41
CA LEU A 136 -2.83 7.86 5.69
C LEU A 136 -2.75 8.66 7.00
N ARG A 137 -2.19 8.09 8.07
CA ARG A 137 -1.99 8.84 9.33
C ARG A 137 -1.02 10.00 9.16
N VAL A 138 0.09 9.78 8.46
CA VAL A 138 1.12 10.79 8.20
C VAL A 138 0.56 11.95 7.38
N THR A 139 -0.16 11.67 6.30
CA THR A 139 -0.75 12.70 5.45
C THR A 139 -1.88 13.46 6.14
N SER A 140 -2.65 12.80 7.01
CA SER A 140 -3.64 13.46 7.87
C SER A 140 -2.99 14.46 8.83
N LYS A 141 -1.86 14.08 9.48
CA LYS A 141 -1.10 15.00 10.33
C LYS A 141 -0.46 16.14 9.53
N ALA A 142 -0.03 15.87 8.28
CA ALA A 142 0.48 16.91 7.39
C ALA A 142 -0.60 17.98 7.11
N ILE A 143 -1.84 17.59 6.80
CA ILE A 143 -2.95 18.54 6.67
C ILE A 143 -3.14 19.32 7.98
N GLN A 144 -3.12 18.66 9.12
CA GLN A 144 -3.30 19.31 10.43
C GLN A 144 -2.22 20.37 10.69
N ILE A 145 -0.95 20.09 10.38
CA ILE A 145 0.16 21.05 10.55
C ILE A 145 0.00 22.27 9.64
N HIS A 146 -0.50 22.07 8.41
CA HIS A 146 -0.75 23.15 7.47
C HIS A 146 -2.03 23.95 7.78
N GLY A 147 -2.92 23.41 8.63
CA GLY A 147 -4.22 24.02 8.93
C GLY A 147 -5.09 24.13 7.67
N ALA A 148 -5.80 25.26 7.49
CA ALA A 148 -6.64 25.49 6.33
C ALA A 148 -5.88 25.39 5.00
N MET A 149 -4.61 25.78 4.98
CA MET A 149 -3.74 25.67 3.79
C MET A 149 -3.47 24.21 3.41
N GLY A 150 -3.59 23.26 4.33
CA GLY A 150 -3.47 21.82 4.06
C GLY A 150 -4.65 21.25 3.25
N LEU A 151 -5.75 21.98 3.09
CA LEU A 151 -6.91 21.63 2.27
C LEU A 151 -6.92 22.38 0.92
N SER A 152 -5.95 23.28 0.72
CA SER A 152 -5.81 24.07 -0.51
C SER A 152 -4.86 23.37 -1.48
N GLU A 153 -5.11 23.49 -2.77
CA GLU A 153 -4.22 23.00 -3.85
C GLU A 153 -2.88 23.77 -3.94
N GLU A 154 -2.74 24.87 -3.21
CA GLU A 154 -1.48 25.63 -3.13
C GLU A 154 -0.36 24.82 -2.44
N TYR A 155 -0.73 23.85 -1.61
CA TYR A 155 0.18 22.90 -0.97
C TYR A 155 -0.15 21.46 -1.39
N PRO A 156 0.84 20.60 -1.58
CA PRO A 156 0.60 19.26 -2.14
C PRO A 156 0.01 18.26 -1.12
N VAL A 157 -0.14 18.64 0.15
CA VAL A 157 -0.50 17.71 1.24
C VAL A 157 -1.93 17.18 1.12
N GLU A 158 -2.86 17.96 0.56
CA GLU A 158 -4.23 17.50 0.29
C GLU A 158 -4.24 16.35 -0.73
N ARG A 159 -3.42 16.47 -1.79
CA ARG A 159 -3.26 15.42 -2.80
C ARG A 159 -2.62 14.17 -2.19
N TYR A 160 -1.58 14.34 -1.37
CA TYR A 160 -0.92 13.23 -0.69
C TYR A 160 -1.90 12.44 0.19
N PHE A 161 -2.83 13.13 0.85
CA PHE A 161 -3.87 12.47 1.66
C PHE A 161 -4.84 11.66 0.80
N ARG A 162 -5.32 12.22 -0.31
CA ARG A 162 -6.21 11.51 -1.24
C ARG A 162 -5.54 10.28 -1.85
N ASP A 163 -4.28 10.43 -2.27
CA ASP A 163 -3.50 9.34 -2.85
C ASP A 163 -3.20 8.24 -1.80
N ALA A 164 -2.82 8.62 -0.58
CA ALA A 164 -2.61 7.67 0.52
C ALA A 164 -3.88 6.89 0.85
N ARG A 165 -5.05 7.55 0.87
CA ARG A 165 -6.33 6.88 1.12
C ARG A 165 -6.64 5.84 0.06
N MET A 166 -6.39 6.16 -1.20
CA MET A 166 -6.61 5.23 -2.31
C MET A 166 -5.79 3.94 -2.12
N LEU A 167 -4.52 4.03 -1.72
CA LEU A 167 -3.61 2.88 -1.62
C LEU A 167 -4.03 1.82 -0.57
N THR A 168 -4.93 2.14 0.34
CA THR A 168 -5.45 1.15 1.31
C THR A 168 -6.35 0.08 0.68
N MET A 169 -6.83 0.29 -0.55
CA MET A 169 -7.85 -0.54 -1.20
C MET A 169 -7.33 -1.52 -2.26
N PRO A 170 -6.55 -1.13 -3.29
CA PRO A 170 -6.17 -2.03 -4.38
C PRO A 170 -5.27 -3.18 -3.92
N ASP A 171 -5.21 -4.23 -4.74
CA ASP A 171 -4.43 -5.46 -4.53
C ASP A 171 -4.72 -6.18 -3.20
N GLY A 172 -5.89 -5.96 -2.69
CA GLY A 172 -6.39 -6.43 -1.41
C GLY A 172 -6.38 -5.34 -0.34
N THR A 173 -7.54 -5.10 0.26
CA THR A 173 -7.70 -4.09 1.31
C THR A 173 -6.84 -4.39 2.54
N THR A 174 -6.68 -3.41 3.42
CA THR A 174 -5.99 -3.58 4.72
C THR A 174 -6.56 -4.77 5.50
N GLN A 175 -7.89 -5.01 5.45
CA GLN A 175 -8.54 -6.14 6.10
C GLN A 175 -8.09 -7.48 5.50
N ILE A 176 -8.01 -7.57 4.18
CA ILE A 176 -7.50 -8.77 3.49
C ILE A 176 -6.03 -9.02 3.85
N MET A 177 -5.21 -7.98 3.96
CA MET A 177 -3.82 -8.14 4.41
C MET A 177 -3.75 -8.76 5.81
N LYS A 178 -4.59 -8.30 6.74
CA LYS A 178 -4.68 -8.85 8.11
C LYS A 178 -5.12 -10.32 8.11
N LEU A 179 -6.10 -10.69 7.27
CA LEU A 179 -6.55 -12.09 7.15
C LEU A 179 -5.45 -13.00 6.58
N ILE A 180 -4.66 -12.51 5.62
CA ILE A 180 -3.51 -13.27 5.08
C ILE A 180 -2.48 -13.51 6.18
N VAL A 181 -2.11 -12.48 6.94
CA VAL A 181 -1.15 -12.60 8.05
C VAL A 181 -1.68 -13.57 9.11
N GLY A 182 -2.93 -13.42 9.54
CA GLY A 182 -3.55 -14.31 10.50
C GLY A 182 -3.51 -15.77 10.06
N ARG A 183 -3.84 -16.04 8.80
CA ARG A 183 -3.78 -17.37 8.22
C ARG A 183 -2.35 -17.95 8.19
N GLU A 184 -1.36 -17.18 7.81
CA GLU A 184 0.03 -17.65 7.76
C GLU A 184 0.57 -17.99 9.16
N VAL A 185 0.16 -17.23 10.18
CA VAL A 185 0.61 -17.44 11.57
C VAL A 185 -0.15 -18.58 12.26
N LEU A 186 -1.47 -18.64 12.07
CA LEU A 186 -2.33 -19.59 12.79
C LEU A 186 -2.53 -20.92 12.04
N GLY A 187 -2.20 -20.98 10.76
CA GLY A 187 -2.47 -22.15 9.92
C GLY A 187 -3.97 -22.40 9.64
N MET A 188 -4.84 -21.45 10.01
CA MET A 188 -6.30 -21.58 9.93
C MET A 188 -6.89 -20.50 9.03
N ARG A 189 -7.95 -20.83 8.27
CA ARG A 189 -8.69 -19.86 7.48
C ARG A 189 -9.76 -19.19 8.36
N ALA A 190 -9.94 -17.88 8.20
CA ALA A 190 -10.98 -17.12 8.89
C ALA A 190 -12.37 -17.26 8.22
N TYR A 191 -12.41 -17.84 7.04
CA TYR A 191 -13.63 -18.10 6.25
C TYR A 191 -13.49 -19.43 5.50
N THR A 192 -14.57 -20.11 5.27
CA THR A 192 -14.66 -21.36 4.50
C THR A 192 -14.82 -21.06 3.01
#